data_7eaf9d3e440e402b476e8b7dc328f388
#
_entry.id   7eaf9d3e440e402b476e8b7dc328f388
#
_cell.length_a   1.000
_cell.length_b   1.000
_cell.length_c   1.000
_cell.angle_alpha   90.00
_cell.angle_beta   90.00
_cell.angle_gamma   90.00
#
_symmetry.space_group_name_H-M   'P 1'
#
loop_
_entity.id
_entity.type
_entity.pdbx_description
1 polymer ?
#
loop_
_entity_poly.entity_id
_entity_poly.type
_entity_poly.pdbx_seq_one_letter_code
_entity_poly.pdbx_strand_id
1 'polypeptide(L)'
;MPELNDVQTIVDTATLAADPSPLDPENRFYTALVPAGAHMDVIDLEKHLEAFRDRPRRKTGTVQVHDAPAFIAYMTKHALGESEVWADIANQQLVAIINANQTSDLAEGAAGWGDHRAQLALRKTPAWTAWAKYDKQFLSQTTFAEHVEERLPDFATPSGADMLELAQSFKAATKVAFESSRRLKSGETTLEYREVTEATAGKKGDITIPDVFTLGIAPFDGTQGYKVNARFRYRISDGTLSLGYVLERPEDILRAAFDDIVTAVDGGITASIWHGTPS
;
A
#
# COMPACT_ATOMS: atom_id res chain seq x y z
N MET A 1 56.47 -38.00 -39.19
CA MET A 1 55.50 -38.81 -38.41
C MET A 1 55.30 -38.06 -37.12
N PRO A 2 54.09 -37.78 -36.71
CA PRO A 2 53.89 -37.26 -35.40
C PRO A 2 54.44 -38.27 -34.37
N GLU A 3 55.20 -37.79 -33.43
CA GLU A 3 55.73 -38.63 -32.34
C GLU A 3 54.63 -39.27 -31.55
N LEU A 4 54.84 -40.47 -31.01
CA LEU A 4 53.88 -41.17 -30.17
C LEU A 4 53.33 -40.26 -29.01
N ASN A 5 54.13 -39.28 -28.63
CA ASN A 5 53.77 -38.28 -27.60
C ASN A 5 52.62 -37.35 -28.05
N ASP A 6 52.55 -36.98 -29.35
CA ASP A 6 51.49 -36.10 -29.89
C ASP A 6 50.17 -36.84 -29.97
N VAL A 7 50.17 -38.11 -30.33
CA VAL A 7 48.96 -38.94 -30.38
C VAL A 7 48.39 -39.16 -28.98
N GLN A 8 49.24 -39.42 -27.99
CA GLN A 8 48.81 -39.59 -26.61
C GLN A 8 48.22 -38.29 -26.06
N THR A 9 48.86 -37.15 -26.34
CA THR A 9 48.37 -35.82 -25.94
C THR A 9 46.99 -35.53 -26.54
N ILE A 10 46.77 -35.92 -27.82
CA ILE A 10 45.46 -35.76 -28.48
C ILE A 10 44.38 -36.66 -27.79
N VAL A 11 44.75 -37.90 -27.51
CA VAL A 11 43.82 -38.83 -26.82
C VAL A 11 43.49 -38.34 -25.42
N ASP A 12 44.46 -37.91 -24.65
CA ASP A 12 44.27 -37.40 -23.27
C ASP A 12 43.41 -36.12 -23.28
N THR A 13 43.66 -35.22 -24.24
CA THR A 13 42.85 -34.00 -24.40
C THR A 13 41.40 -34.34 -24.81
N ALA A 14 41.23 -35.28 -25.74
CA ALA A 14 39.89 -35.74 -26.13
C ALA A 14 39.13 -36.44 -25.00
N THR A 15 39.87 -37.18 -24.18
CA THR A 15 39.28 -37.84 -22.99
C THR A 15 38.82 -36.82 -21.93
N LEU A 16 39.68 -35.82 -21.66
CA LEU A 16 39.32 -34.70 -20.76
C LEU A 16 38.15 -33.87 -21.30
N ALA A 17 38.04 -33.69 -22.60
CA ALA A 17 36.91 -33.00 -23.20
C ALA A 17 35.62 -33.82 -23.17
N ALA A 18 35.75 -35.14 -23.17
CA ALA A 18 34.58 -36.07 -23.16
C ALA A 18 34.03 -36.33 -21.77
N ASP A 19 34.81 -36.05 -20.72
CA ASP A 19 34.42 -36.33 -19.33
C ASP A 19 34.36 -35.04 -18.49
N PRO A 20 33.20 -34.37 -18.44
CA PRO A 20 33.04 -33.17 -17.65
C PRO A 20 33.28 -33.44 -16.15
N SER A 21 34.13 -32.63 -15.55
CA SER A 21 34.48 -32.78 -14.13
C SER A 21 33.62 -31.86 -13.23
N PRO A 22 33.08 -32.37 -12.12
CA PRO A 22 32.34 -31.55 -11.18
C PRO A 22 33.27 -30.55 -10.46
N LEU A 23 32.84 -29.30 -10.33
CA LEU A 23 33.55 -28.22 -9.63
C LEU A 23 33.20 -28.11 -8.17
N ASP A 24 32.04 -28.64 -7.79
CA ASP A 24 31.48 -28.52 -6.44
C ASP A 24 31.06 -29.87 -5.85
N PRO A 25 31.05 -30.02 -4.51
CA PRO A 25 30.67 -31.28 -3.85
C PRO A 25 29.26 -31.76 -4.14
N GLU A 26 28.36 -30.84 -4.51
CA GLU A 26 26.97 -31.16 -4.82
C GLU A 26 26.74 -31.54 -6.29
N ASN A 27 27.82 -31.56 -7.10
CA ASN A 27 27.78 -31.85 -8.54
C ASN A 27 26.81 -30.90 -9.31
N ARG A 28 26.76 -29.64 -8.93
CA ARG A 28 25.93 -28.63 -9.57
C ARG A 28 26.61 -28.02 -10.80
N PHE A 29 27.90 -27.70 -10.64
CA PHE A 29 28.72 -27.10 -11.68
C PHE A 29 29.68 -28.11 -12.27
N TYR A 30 29.79 -28.11 -13.58
CA TYR A 30 30.70 -28.95 -14.32
C TYR A 30 31.59 -28.10 -15.20
N THR A 31 32.83 -28.54 -15.41
CA THR A 31 33.71 -28.00 -16.40
C THR A 31 33.85 -28.95 -17.58
N ALA A 32 33.88 -28.39 -18.77
CA ALA A 32 34.20 -29.12 -19.98
C ALA A 32 35.32 -28.36 -20.71
N LEU A 33 36.35 -29.08 -21.13
CA LEU A 33 37.38 -28.51 -22.01
C LEU A 33 36.82 -28.44 -23.43
N VAL A 34 36.81 -27.25 -24.02
CA VAL A 34 36.38 -27.05 -25.40
C VAL A 34 37.62 -26.94 -26.32
N PRO A 35 37.91 -27.99 -27.11
CA PRO A 35 39.18 -28.07 -27.85
C PRO A 35 39.36 -26.97 -28.90
N ALA A 36 38.30 -26.49 -29.52
CA ALA A 36 38.35 -25.57 -30.66
C ALA A 36 38.74 -24.12 -30.30
N GLY A 37 38.84 -23.78 -29.02
CA GLY A 37 39.13 -22.41 -28.59
C GLY A 37 39.99 -22.31 -27.35
N ALA A 38 40.44 -23.42 -26.78
CA ALA A 38 41.22 -23.49 -25.53
C ALA A 38 40.59 -22.70 -24.37
N HIS A 39 39.27 -22.70 -24.26
CA HIS A 39 38.56 -22.10 -23.14
C HIS A 39 37.82 -23.17 -22.34
N MET A 40 37.53 -22.86 -21.08
CA MET A 40 36.83 -23.73 -20.17
C MET A 40 35.39 -23.19 -20.00
N ASP A 41 34.40 -23.99 -20.32
CA ASP A 41 33.02 -23.65 -20.10
C ASP A 41 32.55 -24.19 -18.72
N VAL A 42 31.84 -23.34 -17.96
CA VAL A 42 31.18 -23.73 -16.72
C VAL A 42 29.72 -23.94 -17.01
N ILE A 43 29.24 -25.15 -16.80
CA ILE A 43 27.83 -25.53 -17.04
C ILE A 43 27.12 -25.59 -15.69
N ASP A 44 26.13 -24.74 -15.49
CA ASP A 44 25.20 -24.81 -14.34
C ASP A 44 24.04 -25.74 -14.66
N LEU A 45 24.04 -26.91 -14.06
CA LEU A 45 23.00 -27.92 -14.25
C LEU A 45 21.79 -27.74 -13.33
N GLU A 46 21.80 -26.83 -12.35
CA GLU A 46 20.73 -26.74 -11.35
C GLU A 46 19.35 -26.53 -11.97
N LYS A 47 19.25 -25.62 -12.94
CA LYS A 47 17.97 -25.36 -13.65
C LYS A 47 17.44 -26.56 -14.40
N HIS A 48 18.32 -27.40 -14.93
CA HIS A 48 17.95 -28.62 -15.64
C HIS A 48 17.59 -29.74 -14.66
N LEU A 49 18.35 -29.90 -13.59
CA LEU A 49 18.10 -30.94 -12.60
C LEU A 49 16.84 -30.67 -11.77
N GLU A 50 16.51 -29.40 -11.50
CA GLU A 50 15.31 -29.05 -10.75
C GLU A 50 14.04 -29.55 -11.44
N ALA A 51 13.99 -29.50 -12.77
CA ALA A 51 12.84 -29.98 -13.56
C ALA A 51 12.61 -31.49 -13.46
N PHE A 52 13.62 -32.28 -13.09
CA PHE A 52 13.55 -33.74 -12.98
C PHE A 52 13.40 -34.24 -11.54
N ARG A 53 13.31 -33.33 -10.54
CA ARG A 53 13.11 -33.73 -9.15
C ARG A 53 11.64 -33.99 -8.86
N ASP A 54 11.37 -34.95 -8.00
CA ASP A 54 10.01 -35.25 -7.50
C ASP A 54 9.42 -34.06 -6.73
N ARG A 55 10.28 -33.18 -6.18
CA ARG A 55 9.88 -31.97 -5.45
C ARG A 55 10.99 -30.91 -5.50
N PRO A 56 10.64 -29.63 -5.46
CA PRO A 56 11.63 -28.56 -5.34
C PRO A 56 12.50 -28.70 -4.10
N ARG A 57 13.76 -28.29 -4.16
CA ARG A 57 14.67 -28.28 -2.99
C ARG A 57 14.12 -27.42 -1.86
N ARG A 58 13.55 -26.29 -2.21
CA ARG A 58 12.93 -25.34 -1.28
C ARG A 58 11.77 -24.61 -1.95
N LYS A 59 10.89 -24.09 -1.14
CA LYS A 59 9.85 -23.18 -1.61
C LYS A 59 10.46 -21.81 -1.86
N THR A 60 10.17 -21.21 -2.99
CA THR A 60 10.64 -19.88 -3.42
C THR A 60 9.49 -19.00 -3.86
N GLY A 61 9.78 -17.72 -4.09
CA GLY A 61 8.81 -16.75 -4.57
C GLY A 61 8.09 -16.00 -3.46
N THR A 62 7.29 -14.99 -3.85
CA THR A 62 6.53 -14.15 -2.93
C THR A 62 5.05 -14.50 -3.00
N VAL A 63 4.45 -14.85 -1.88
CA VAL A 63 3.00 -15.01 -1.74
C VAL A 63 2.41 -13.70 -1.24
N GLN A 64 1.40 -13.19 -1.95
CA GLN A 64 0.71 -11.98 -1.59
C GLN A 64 -0.65 -12.31 -0.94
N VAL A 65 -0.91 -11.75 0.23
CA VAL A 65 -2.18 -11.83 0.95
C VAL A 65 -2.71 -10.43 1.25
N HIS A 66 -3.99 -10.30 1.58
CA HIS A 66 -4.62 -8.99 1.66
C HIS A 66 -5.27 -8.68 3.02
N ASP A 67 -5.23 -9.64 3.95
CA ASP A 67 -5.74 -9.47 5.32
C ASP A 67 -4.79 -10.11 6.34
N ALA A 68 -4.86 -9.64 7.59
CA ALA A 68 -4.03 -10.10 8.67
C ALA A 68 -4.22 -11.59 9.00
N PRO A 69 -5.46 -12.13 9.04
CA PRO A 69 -5.68 -13.56 9.29
C PRO A 69 -4.97 -14.47 8.28
N ALA A 70 -5.03 -14.13 6.98
CA ALA A 70 -4.35 -14.91 5.93
C ALA A 70 -2.83 -14.84 6.08
N PHE A 71 -2.29 -13.65 6.43
CA PHE A 71 -0.86 -13.50 6.70
C PHE A 71 -0.41 -14.34 7.89
N ILE A 72 -1.13 -14.25 9.01
CA ILE A 72 -0.86 -15.05 10.22
C ILE A 72 -0.92 -16.56 9.91
N ALA A 73 -1.97 -17.01 9.21
CA ALA A 73 -2.11 -18.41 8.83
C ALA A 73 -0.95 -18.89 7.95
N TYR A 74 -0.50 -18.04 7.01
CA TYR A 74 0.64 -18.35 6.16
C TYR A 74 1.93 -18.43 6.96
N MET A 75 2.18 -17.48 7.85
CA MET A 75 3.34 -17.49 8.75
C MET A 75 3.33 -18.70 9.68
N THR A 76 2.20 -18.98 10.33
CA THR A 76 2.05 -20.16 11.20
C THR A 76 2.40 -21.46 10.47
N LYS A 77 2.08 -21.57 9.18
CA LYS A 77 2.36 -22.77 8.39
C LYS A 77 3.79 -22.86 7.89
N HIS A 78 4.44 -21.74 7.60
CA HIS A 78 5.67 -21.71 6.81
C HIS A 78 6.85 -21.04 7.50
N ALA A 79 6.64 -20.29 8.60
CA ALA A 79 7.72 -19.62 9.31
C ALA A 79 8.74 -20.64 9.83
N LEU A 80 9.99 -20.28 9.71
CA LEU A 80 11.14 -20.95 10.30
C LEU A 80 11.58 -20.16 11.54
N GLY A 81 12.40 -20.75 12.41
CA GLY A 81 12.85 -20.08 13.63
C GLY A 81 13.55 -18.74 13.40
N GLU A 82 14.18 -18.59 12.23
CA GLU A 82 14.96 -17.42 11.82
C GLU A 82 14.25 -16.58 10.76
N SER A 83 12.90 -16.66 10.68
CA SER A 83 12.11 -15.81 9.79
C SER A 83 12.08 -14.37 10.29
N GLU A 84 12.15 -13.41 9.39
CA GLU A 84 12.07 -11.97 9.68
C GLU A 84 10.79 -11.38 9.11
N VAL A 85 10.15 -10.48 9.87
CA VAL A 85 8.98 -9.72 9.41
C VAL A 85 9.27 -8.23 9.52
N TRP A 86 8.99 -7.50 8.45
CA TRP A 86 9.26 -6.08 8.31
C TRP A 86 7.98 -5.29 8.07
N ALA A 87 7.72 -4.28 8.90
CA ALA A 87 6.59 -3.37 8.77
C ALA A 87 7.04 -2.07 8.07
N ASP A 88 6.58 -1.87 6.85
CA ASP A 88 6.77 -0.64 6.09
C ASP A 88 5.57 0.28 6.31
N ILE A 89 5.72 1.21 7.24
CA ILE A 89 4.67 2.16 7.61
C ILE A 89 4.33 3.10 6.43
N ALA A 90 5.33 3.47 5.63
CA ALA A 90 5.14 4.42 4.54
C ALA A 90 4.25 3.84 3.43
N ASN A 91 4.46 2.57 3.10
CA ASN A 91 3.70 1.85 2.08
C ASN A 91 2.55 1.00 2.66
N GLN A 92 2.36 0.99 3.98
CA GLN A 92 1.30 0.25 4.67
C GLN A 92 1.28 -1.22 4.29
N GLN A 93 2.43 -1.88 4.40
CA GLN A 93 2.61 -3.29 4.07
C GLN A 93 3.49 -4.01 5.09
N LEU A 94 3.28 -5.32 5.23
CA LEU A 94 4.19 -6.20 5.94
C LEU A 94 4.87 -7.13 4.94
N VAL A 95 6.16 -7.32 5.10
CA VAL A 95 6.95 -8.27 4.29
C VAL A 95 7.63 -9.24 5.22
N ALA A 96 7.34 -10.53 5.07
CA ALA A 96 8.04 -11.60 5.75
C ALA A 96 9.05 -12.24 4.79
N ILE A 97 10.28 -12.42 5.28
CA ILE A 97 11.32 -13.23 4.64
C ILE A 97 11.41 -14.51 5.46
N ILE A 98 10.83 -15.59 4.93
CA ILE A 98 10.64 -16.83 5.68
C ILE A 98 11.96 -17.55 5.88
N ASN A 99 12.81 -17.58 4.87
CA ASN A 99 14.15 -18.16 4.90
C ASN A 99 15.26 -17.08 4.90
N ALA A 100 15.08 -16.06 5.74
CA ALA A 100 16.03 -14.94 5.86
C ALA A 100 17.40 -15.43 6.33
N ASN A 101 17.41 -16.32 7.33
CA ASN A 101 18.61 -16.87 7.94
C ASN A 101 18.55 -18.40 7.95
N GLN A 102 19.71 -19.04 8.13
CA GLN A 102 19.81 -20.49 8.23
C GLN A 102 19.62 -20.93 9.69
N THR A 103 18.84 -22.00 9.89
CA THR A 103 18.60 -22.63 11.21
C THR A 103 19.59 -23.75 11.52
N SER A 104 20.79 -23.74 10.96
CA SER A 104 21.77 -24.80 11.18
C SER A 104 22.72 -24.45 12.35
N ASP A 105 23.47 -25.47 12.84
CA ASP A 105 24.49 -25.36 13.90
C ASP A 105 25.67 -24.41 13.56
N LEU A 106 25.59 -23.71 12.46
CA LEU A 106 26.46 -22.61 12.10
C LEU A 106 26.08 -21.37 12.91
N ALA A 107 27.04 -20.51 13.17
CA ALA A 107 26.89 -19.32 13.99
C ALA A 107 25.56 -18.59 13.78
N GLU A 108 24.94 -18.13 14.88
CA GLU A 108 23.72 -17.31 14.85
C GLU A 108 23.85 -16.20 13.78
N GLY A 109 22.82 -16.05 12.94
CA GLY A 109 22.79 -15.04 11.90
C GLY A 109 23.43 -15.45 10.57
N ALA A 110 23.67 -16.74 10.31
CA ALA A 110 24.09 -17.19 8.99
C ALA A 110 23.02 -16.88 7.94
N ALA A 111 23.41 -16.17 6.87
CA ALA A 111 22.50 -15.73 5.83
C ALA A 111 21.78 -16.90 5.16
N GLY A 112 20.45 -16.79 5.05
CA GLY A 112 19.62 -17.70 4.27
C GLY A 112 19.50 -17.23 2.81
N TRP A 113 18.67 -17.91 2.06
CA TRP A 113 18.45 -17.57 0.64
C TRP A 113 17.58 -16.33 0.42
N GLY A 114 16.70 -15.98 1.37
CA GLY A 114 15.82 -14.81 1.32
C GLY A 114 14.81 -14.82 0.16
N ASP A 115 14.61 -15.96 -0.49
CA ASP A 115 13.84 -16.11 -1.71
C ASP A 115 12.42 -16.69 -1.50
N HIS A 116 12.06 -17.04 -0.27
CA HIS A 116 10.69 -17.39 0.11
C HIS A 116 10.10 -16.27 0.98
N ARG A 117 9.17 -15.51 0.41
CA ARG A 117 8.61 -14.31 1.03
C ARG A 117 7.09 -14.38 1.10
N ALA A 118 6.52 -13.70 2.09
CA ALA A 118 5.10 -13.40 2.15
C ALA A 118 4.92 -11.89 2.29
N GLN A 119 3.95 -11.34 1.58
CA GLN A 119 3.63 -9.91 1.61
C GLN A 119 2.16 -9.73 1.98
N LEU A 120 1.89 -8.97 3.04
CA LEU A 120 0.57 -8.43 3.33
C LEU A 120 0.43 -7.09 2.61
N ALA A 121 -0.28 -7.11 1.48
CA ALA A 121 -0.60 -5.93 0.69
C ALA A 121 -2.04 -5.52 0.97
N LEU A 122 -2.23 -4.56 1.86
CA LEU A 122 -3.55 -4.09 2.28
C LEU A 122 -4.30 -3.43 1.13
N ARG A 123 -5.61 -3.66 1.07
CA ARG A 123 -6.51 -3.03 0.11
C ARG A 123 -7.36 -2.00 0.82
N LYS A 124 -7.42 -0.79 0.27
CA LYS A 124 -8.33 0.24 0.76
C LYS A 124 -9.77 -0.16 0.44
N THR A 125 -10.68 0.06 1.40
CA THR A 125 -12.10 -0.21 1.17
C THR A 125 -12.68 0.69 0.07
N PRO A 126 -13.77 0.27 -0.58
CA PRO A 126 -14.50 1.13 -1.51
C PRO A 126 -14.99 2.43 -0.85
N ALA A 127 -15.43 2.38 0.41
CA ALA A 127 -15.85 3.55 1.18
C ALA A 127 -14.70 4.54 1.35
N TRP A 128 -13.55 4.09 1.87
CA TRP A 128 -12.38 4.95 2.00
C TRP A 128 -11.95 5.58 0.68
N THR A 129 -11.89 4.77 -0.38
CA THR A 129 -11.48 5.22 -1.72
C THR A 129 -12.44 6.29 -2.27
N ALA A 130 -13.75 6.11 -2.07
CA ALA A 130 -14.76 7.06 -2.53
C ALA A 130 -14.64 8.41 -1.81
N TRP A 131 -14.47 8.39 -0.48
CA TRP A 131 -14.31 9.61 0.31
C TRP A 131 -12.97 10.30 0.04
N ALA A 132 -11.88 9.56 -0.10
CA ALA A 132 -10.57 10.10 -0.42
C ALA A 132 -10.51 10.74 -1.82
N LYS A 133 -11.29 10.22 -2.77
CA LYS A 133 -11.34 10.73 -4.16
C LYS A 133 -11.73 12.18 -4.24
N TYR A 134 -12.70 12.61 -3.43
CA TYR A 134 -13.24 13.97 -3.47
C TYR A 134 -12.75 14.86 -2.31
N ASP A 135 -11.81 14.34 -1.50
CA ASP A 135 -11.17 15.16 -0.45
C ASP A 135 -10.58 16.44 -1.04
N LYS A 136 -10.85 17.58 -0.39
CA LYS A 136 -10.38 18.92 -0.79
C LYS A 136 -10.91 19.41 -2.15
N GLN A 137 -11.91 18.74 -2.72
CA GLN A 137 -12.52 19.14 -3.99
C GLN A 137 -13.87 19.83 -3.76
N PHE A 138 -14.21 20.75 -4.66
CA PHE A 138 -15.53 21.35 -4.75
C PHE A 138 -16.28 20.73 -5.94
N LEU A 139 -17.45 20.19 -5.68
CA LEU A 139 -18.33 19.52 -6.63
C LEU A 139 -19.57 20.39 -6.89
N SER A 140 -20.26 20.17 -8.01
CA SER A 140 -21.60 20.72 -8.19
C SER A 140 -22.51 20.18 -7.09
N GLN A 141 -23.56 20.93 -6.73
CA GLN A 141 -24.54 20.49 -5.74
C GLN A 141 -25.14 19.12 -6.09
N THR A 142 -25.45 18.88 -7.35
CA THR A 142 -25.99 17.60 -7.83
C THR A 142 -25.00 16.46 -7.61
N THR A 143 -23.75 16.63 -8.07
CA THR A 143 -22.71 15.60 -7.92
C THR A 143 -22.38 15.32 -6.45
N PHE A 144 -22.41 16.37 -5.60
CA PHE A 144 -22.22 16.18 -4.17
C PHE A 144 -23.38 15.40 -3.54
N ALA A 145 -24.63 15.72 -3.90
CA ALA A 145 -25.81 15.01 -3.41
C ALA A 145 -25.82 13.54 -3.87
N GLU A 146 -25.45 13.26 -5.11
CA GLU A 146 -25.29 11.88 -5.64
C GLU A 146 -24.22 11.11 -4.85
N HIS A 147 -23.08 11.74 -4.59
CA HIS A 147 -22.03 11.12 -3.78
C HIS A 147 -22.49 10.81 -2.35
N VAL A 148 -23.24 11.70 -1.71
CA VAL A 148 -23.82 11.49 -0.38
C VAL A 148 -24.85 10.36 -0.42
N GLU A 149 -25.74 10.33 -1.43
CA GLU A 149 -26.76 9.32 -1.61
C GLU A 149 -26.17 7.90 -1.73
N GLU A 150 -25.13 7.74 -2.51
CA GLU A 150 -24.41 6.47 -2.66
C GLU A 150 -23.72 6.03 -1.37
N ARG A 151 -23.50 6.93 -0.41
CA ARG A 151 -22.68 6.73 0.79
C ARG A 151 -23.44 6.95 2.10
N LEU A 152 -24.77 6.88 2.09
CA LEU A 152 -25.60 7.07 3.29
C LEU A 152 -25.18 6.23 4.51
N PRO A 153 -24.79 4.93 4.34
CA PRO A 153 -24.38 4.12 5.48
C PRO A 153 -23.06 4.53 6.12
N ASP A 154 -22.26 5.33 5.43
CA ASP A 154 -20.94 5.74 5.92
C ASP A 154 -21.03 6.86 6.96
N PHE A 155 -22.18 7.53 7.09
CA PHE A 155 -22.36 8.64 8.02
C PHE A 155 -22.62 8.15 9.46
N ALA A 156 -21.87 8.68 10.40
CA ALA A 156 -22.09 8.48 11.83
C ALA A 156 -22.85 9.68 12.45
N THR A 157 -22.48 10.92 12.07
CA THR A 157 -23.13 12.15 12.56
C THR A 157 -22.87 13.30 11.60
N PRO A 158 -23.89 14.06 11.17
CA PRO A 158 -25.31 13.74 11.29
C PRO A 158 -25.68 12.48 10.50
N SER A 159 -26.95 12.09 10.51
CA SER A 159 -27.39 10.92 9.74
C SER A 159 -27.19 11.12 8.24
N GLY A 160 -27.01 10.01 7.49
CA GLY A 160 -26.89 10.09 6.02
C GLY A 160 -28.13 10.75 5.38
N ALA A 161 -29.32 10.53 5.93
CA ALA A 161 -30.56 11.15 5.44
C ALA A 161 -30.56 12.68 5.64
N ASP A 162 -30.09 13.17 6.78
CA ASP A 162 -30.00 14.60 7.06
C ASP A 162 -28.93 15.25 6.15
N MET A 163 -27.82 14.57 5.92
CA MET A 163 -26.78 15.06 5.00
C MET A 163 -27.24 15.10 3.55
N LEU A 164 -28.04 14.12 3.13
CA LEU A 164 -28.63 14.13 1.77
C LEU A 164 -29.63 15.26 1.62
N GLU A 165 -30.54 15.45 2.60
CA GLU A 165 -31.48 16.57 2.57
C GLU A 165 -30.75 17.91 2.57
N LEU A 166 -29.70 18.05 3.39
CA LEU A 166 -28.83 19.22 3.38
C LEU A 166 -28.24 19.44 1.97
N ALA A 167 -27.60 18.43 1.39
CA ALA A 167 -26.96 18.54 0.09
C ALA A 167 -27.93 18.96 -1.02
N GLN A 168 -29.15 18.40 -1.04
CA GLN A 168 -30.19 18.69 -2.03
C GLN A 168 -30.85 20.05 -1.85
N SER A 169 -31.04 20.50 -0.60
CA SER A 169 -31.77 21.73 -0.27
C SER A 169 -30.88 22.94 0.00
N PHE A 170 -29.56 22.75 0.02
CA PHE A 170 -28.60 23.81 0.37
C PHE A 170 -28.77 25.03 -0.54
N LYS A 171 -28.93 26.18 0.07
CA LYS A 171 -28.99 27.47 -0.61
C LYS A 171 -28.06 28.44 0.07
N ALA A 172 -27.25 29.11 -0.70
CA ALA A 172 -26.41 30.18 -0.22
C ALA A 172 -26.57 31.41 -1.10
N ALA A 173 -26.61 32.56 -0.51
CA ALA A 173 -26.69 33.85 -1.22
C ALA A 173 -25.63 34.79 -0.67
N THR A 174 -24.94 35.44 -1.58
CA THR A 174 -24.01 36.50 -1.21
C THR A 174 -24.72 37.81 -1.21
N LYS A 175 -24.78 38.48 -0.07
CA LYS A 175 -25.29 39.84 0.06
C LYS A 175 -24.14 40.81 0.23
N VAL A 176 -24.11 41.84 -0.62
CA VAL A 176 -23.16 42.96 -0.44
C VAL A 176 -23.84 43.97 0.49
N ALA A 177 -23.33 44.08 1.71
CA ALA A 177 -23.78 45.08 2.66
C ALA A 177 -22.78 46.24 2.70
N PHE A 178 -23.27 47.46 2.45
CA PHE A 178 -22.50 48.67 2.65
C PHE A 178 -22.56 49.05 4.11
N GLU A 179 -21.48 48.79 4.88
CA GLU A 179 -21.48 49.00 6.34
C GLU A 179 -21.16 50.43 6.75
N SER A 180 -20.39 51.19 6.01
CA SER A 180 -20.22 52.62 6.26
C SER A 180 -19.54 53.38 5.12
N SER A 181 -19.91 54.63 4.94
CA SER A 181 -19.11 55.60 4.20
C SER A 181 -18.43 56.55 5.23
N ARG A 182 -17.13 56.44 5.40
CA ARG A 182 -16.37 57.37 6.22
C ARG A 182 -15.70 58.42 5.36
N ARG A 183 -16.07 59.66 5.57
CA ARG A 183 -15.43 60.79 4.88
C ARG A 183 -14.11 61.10 5.56
N LEU A 184 -13.03 60.89 4.86
CA LEU A 184 -11.69 61.24 5.33
C LEU A 184 -11.50 62.78 5.26
N LYS A 185 -10.66 63.33 6.11
CA LYS A 185 -10.32 64.80 6.13
C LYS A 185 -9.72 65.28 4.81
N SER A 186 -9.28 64.41 3.93
CA SER A 186 -8.78 64.66 2.58
C SER A 186 -9.89 64.87 1.54
N GLY A 187 -11.18 64.66 1.90
CA GLY A 187 -12.29 64.76 0.96
C GLY A 187 -12.57 63.47 0.19
N GLU A 188 -11.76 62.43 0.32
CA GLU A 188 -11.98 61.11 -0.26
C GLU A 188 -12.97 60.31 0.59
N THR A 189 -13.88 59.58 -0.09
CA THR A 189 -14.84 58.69 0.54
C THR A 189 -14.35 57.25 0.38
N THR A 190 -13.95 56.64 1.46
CA THR A 190 -13.63 55.21 1.46
C THR A 190 -14.95 54.46 1.68
N LEU A 191 -15.33 53.63 0.69
CA LEU A 191 -16.42 52.70 0.80
C LEU A 191 -15.86 51.36 1.32
N GLU A 192 -16.19 51.04 2.55
CA GLU A 192 -15.97 49.68 3.09
C GLU A 192 -17.21 48.87 2.74
N TYR A 193 -17.06 47.84 1.92
CA TYR A 193 -18.09 46.84 1.71
C TYR A 193 -17.67 45.53 2.32
N ARG A 194 -18.62 44.87 2.96
CA ARG A 194 -18.44 43.52 3.54
C ARG A 194 -19.34 42.55 2.77
N GLU A 195 -18.73 41.52 2.25
CA GLU A 195 -19.45 40.43 1.62
C GLU A 195 -19.93 39.48 2.71
N VAL A 196 -21.25 39.38 2.90
CA VAL A 196 -21.87 38.46 3.87
C VAL A 196 -22.51 37.34 3.10
N THR A 197 -22.02 36.12 3.31
CA THR A 197 -22.63 34.92 2.74
C THR A 197 -23.58 34.33 3.78
N GLU A 198 -24.87 34.31 3.47
CA GLU A 198 -25.87 33.59 4.25
C GLU A 198 -26.16 32.25 3.61
N ALA A 199 -26.12 31.16 4.39
CA ALA A 199 -26.42 29.82 3.93
C ALA A 199 -27.55 29.21 4.75
N THR A 200 -28.47 28.52 4.05
CA THR A 200 -29.60 27.82 4.66
C THR A 200 -29.77 26.45 4.02
N ALA A 201 -30.31 25.49 4.77
CA ALA A 201 -30.61 24.16 4.28
C ALA A 201 -31.95 23.67 4.88
N GLY A 202 -32.54 22.63 4.25
CA GLY A 202 -33.87 22.10 4.60
C GLY A 202 -34.98 22.73 3.79
N LYS A 203 -36.12 22.03 3.66
CA LYS A 203 -37.31 22.52 2.91
C LYS A 203 -37.86 23.82 3.47
N LYS A 204 -37.64 24.10 4.76
CA LYS A 204 -38.05 25.31 5.47
C LYS A 204 -36.87 26.15 5.98
N GLY A 205 -35.63 25.76 5.68
CA GLY A 205 -34.42 26.40 6.20
C GLY A 205 -34.10 26.04 7.66
N ASP A 206 -34.63 24.91 8.12
CA ASP A 206 -34.57 24.44 9.52
C ASP A 206 -33.45 23.41 9.78
N ILE A 207 -32.73 22.98 8.77
CA ILE A 207 -31.58 22.08 8.94
C ILE A 207 -30.35 22.90 9.33
N THR A 208 -29.75 22.54 10.45
CA THR A 208 -28.46 23.10 10.88
C THR A 208 -27.36 22.61 9.97
N ILE A 209 -26.63 23.56 9.38
CA ILE A 209 -25.46 23.25 8.54
C ILE A 209 -24.31 22.88 9.47
N PRO A 210 -23.79 21.64 9.44
CA PRO A 210 -22.68 21.25 10.30
C PRO A 210 -21.37 21.80 9.74
N ASP A 211 -20.52 22.34 10.60
CA ASP A 211 -19.13 22.64 10.21
C ASP A 211 -18.32 21.39 9.94
N VAL A 212 -18.62 20.31 10.68
CA VAL A 212 -17.96 19.01 10.60
C VAL A 212 -19.00 17.91 10.63
N PHE A 213 -18.89 16.96 9.73
CA PHE A 213 -19.60 15.70 9.80
C PHE A 213 -18.63 14.55 10.05
N THR A 214 -19.13 13.46 10.58
CA THR A 214 -18.33 12.30 10.98
C THR A 214 -18.76 11.09 10.17
N LEU A 215 -17.77 10.40 9.62
CA LEU A 215 -17.93 9.12 8.93
C LEU A 215 -17.47 7.97 9.85
N GLY A 216 -18.10 6.81 9.70
CA GLY A 216 -17.70 5.56 10.33
C GLY A 216 -17.27 4.56 9.27
N ILE A 217 -16.05 4.66 8.76
CA ILE A 217 -15.56 3.86 7.63
C ILE A 217 -14.28 3.11 7.97
N ALA A 218 -14.13 1.90 7.42
CA ALA A 218 -12.92 1.12 7.54
C ALA A 218 -11.90 1.56 6.46
N PRO A 219 -10.65 1.88 6.83
CA PRO A 219 -9.63 2.24 5.84
C PRO A 219 -9.22 1.08 4.94
N PHE A 220 -9.08 -0.13 5.50
CA PHE A 220 -8.63 -1.34 4.78
C PHE A 220 -9.67 -2.46 4.90
N ASP A 221 -9.68 -3.34 3.90
CA ASP A 221 -10.50 -4.55 3.93
C ASP A 221 -10.17 -5.40 5.16
N GLY A 222 -11.22 -5.87 5.85
CA GLY A 222 -11.07 -6.69 7.05
C GLY A 222 -10.74 -5.91 8.34
N THR A 223 -10.63 -4.57 8.30
CA THR A 223 -10.47 -3.76 9.52
C THR A 223 -11.81 -3.26 10.05
N GLN A 224 -11.82 -2.86 11.33
CA GLN A 224 -12.96 -2.17 11.93
C GLN A 224 -13.14 -0.77 11.33
N GLY A 225 -14.34 -0.19 11.54
CA GLY A 225 -14.62 1.19 11.17
C GLY A 225 -13.91 2.17 12.10
N TYR A 226 -13.35 3.21 11.51
CA TYR A 226 -12.75 4.34 12.21
C TYR A 226 -13.63 5.56 12.09
N LYS A 227 -13.59 6.39 13.13
CA LYS A 227 -14.21 7.70 13.11
C LYS A 227 -13.38 8.66 12.27
N VAL A 228 -13.93 9.12 11.15
CA VAL A 228 -13.28 10.05 10.23
C VAL A 228 -14.06 11.36 10.22
N ASN A 229 -13.50 12.42 10.72
CA ASN A 229 -14.11 13.73 10.65
C ASN A 229 -13.87 14.37 9.29
N ALA A 230 -14.89 15.02 8.76
CA ALA A 230 -14.81 15.76 7.51
C ALA A 230 -15.39 17.16 7.72
N ARG A 231 -14.61 18.18 7.42
CA ARG A 231 -15.06 19.58 7.49
C ARG A 231 -15.88 19.89 6.25
N PHE A 232 -17.16 20.21 6.42
CA PHE A 232 -18.03 20.63 5.34
C PHE A 232 -17.59 22.00 4.80
N ARG A 233 -17.64 22.16 3.50
CA ARG A 233 -17.30 23.41 2.80
C ARG A 233 -18.25 23.70 1.68
N TYR A 234 -18.53 24.97 1.48
CA TYR A 234 -19.26 25.47 0.32
C TYR A 234 -18.59 26.72 -0.25
N ARG A 235 -18.82 26.97 -1.50
CA ARG A 235 -18.30 28.14 -2.20
C ARG A 235 -19.32 28.59 -3.24
N ILE A 236 -19.47 29.92 -3.38
CA ILE A 236 -20.19 30.54 -4.49
C ILE A 236 -19.16 31.20 -5.38
N SER A 237 -19.15 30.87 -6.66
CA SER A 237 -18.29 31.48 -7.65
C SER A 237 -19.12 31.74 -8.90
N ASP A 238 -19.15 32.99 -9.38
CA ASP A 238 -19.95 33.40 -10.57
C ASP A 238 -21.42 32.96 -10.50
N GLY A 239 -22.02 33.08 -9.30
CA GLY A 239 -23.41 32.68 -9.04
C GLY A 239 -23.66 31.20 -8.98
N THR A 240 -22.60 30.37 -9.08
CA THR A 240 -22.70 28.91 -9.01
C THR A 240 -22.27 28.41 -7.64
N LEU A 241 -23.17 27.64 -6.98
CA LEU A 241 -22.90 26.96 -5.70
C LEU A 241 -22.12 25.67 -5.95
N SER A 242 -21.04 25.51 -5.18
CA SER A 242 -20.27 24.27 -5.12
C SER A 242 -20.16 23.83 -3.66
N LEU A 243 -20.26 22.52 -3.43
CA LEU A 243 -20.16 21.87 -2.13
C LEU A 243 -18.93 20.98 -2.11
N GLY A 244 -18.36 20.78 -0.94
CA GLY A 244 -17.19 19.91 -0.77
C GLY A 244 -16.90 19.63 0.69
N TYR A 245 -15.82 18.92 0.93
CA TYR A 245 -15.33 18.62 2.26
C TYR A 245 -13.80 18.51 2.29
N VAL A 246 -13.26 18.52 3.50
CA VAL A 246 -11.85 18.25 3.78
C VAL A 246 -11.81 17.22 4.89
N LEU A 247 -11.26 16.04 4.62
CA LEU A 247 -11.02 15.03 5.63
C LEU A 247 -9.98 15.55 6.64
N GLU A 248 -10.24 15.32 7.91
CA GLU A 248 -9.33 15.73 8.98
C GLU A 248 -8.31 14.62 9.22
N ARG A 249 -7.04 14.90 8.91
CA ARG A 249 -5.88 14.02 9.14
C ARG A 249 -6.10 12.57 8.67
N PRO A 250 -6.48 12.34 7.42
CA PRO A 250 -6.74 10.99 6.91
C PRO A 250 -5.51 10.08 6.96
N GLU A 251 -4.31 10.66 6.88
CA GLU A 251 -3.03 9.96 7.02
C GLU A 251 -2.82 9.37 8.42
N ASP A 252 -3.26 10.04 9.48
CA ASP A 252 -3.17 9.52 10.84
C ASP A 252 -4.11 8.33 11.05
N ILE A 253 -5.30 8.38 10.43
CA ILE A 253 -6.27 7.29 10.50
C ILE A 253 -5.75 6.06 9.76
N LEU A 254 -5.16 6.25 8.57
CA LEU A 254 -4.51 5.16 7.82
C LEU A 254 -3.37 4.55 8.63
N ARG A 255 -2.57 5.39 9.29
CA ARG A 255 -1.49 4.93 10.14
C ARG A 255 -2.00 4.14 11.34
N ALA A 256 -3.00 4.66 12.06
CA ALA A 256 -3.59 3.97 13.20
C ALA A 256 -4.18 2.61 12.80
N ALA A 257 -4.88 2.56 11.67
CA ALA A 257 -5.42 1.30 11.15
C ALA A 257 -4.32 0.30 10.75
N PHE A 258 -3.20 0.78 10.23
CA PHE A 258 -2.04 -0.07 9.95
C PHE A 258 -1.37 -0.56 11.23
N ASP A 259 -1.20 0.30 12.22
CA ASP A 259 -0.61 -0.06 13.53
C ASP A 259 -1.46 -1.12 14.26
N ASP A 260 -2.80 -1.04 14.16
CA ASP A 260 -3.70 -2.07 14.69
C ASP A 260 -3.51 -3.43 13.97
N ILE A 261 -3.29 -3.41 12.65
CA ILE A 261 -2.99 -4.61 11.86
C ILE A 261 -1.64 -5.20 12.27
N VAL A 262 -0.60 -4.36 12.40
CA VAL A 262 0.74 -4.80 12.86
C VAL A 262 0.63 -5.45 14.23
N THR A 263 -0.12 -4.84 15.15
CA THR A 263 -0.37 -5.38 16.50
C THR A 263 -1.08 -6.74 16.45
N ALA A 264 -2.09 -6.87 15.59
CA ALA A 264 -2.81 -8.14 15.42
C ALA A 264 -1.91 -9.23 14.83
N VAL A 265 -1.04 -8.89 13.90
CA VAL A 265 -0.07 -9.82 13.32
C VAL A 265 0.97 -10.22 14.34
N ASP A 266 1.54 -9.27 15.09
CA ASP A 266 2.53 -9.53 16.15
C ASP A 266 2.00 -10.51 17.21
N GLY A 267 0.75 -10.34 17.62
CA GLY A 267 0.08 -11.27 18.53
C GLY A 267 -0.23 -12.65 17.95
N GLY A 268 -0.15 -12.82 16.63
CA GLY A 268 -0.52 -14.06 15.92
C GLY A 268 0.68 -14.85 15.37
N ILE A 269 1.89 -14.30 15.41
CA ILE A 269 3.12 -14.96 14.90
C ILE A 269 4.19 -15.02 15.98
N THR A 270 5.20 -15.86 15.78
CA THR A 270 6.34 -16.00 16.71
C THR A 270 7.55 -15.17 16.29
N ALA A 271 7.63 -14.77 15.01
CA ALA A 271 8.72 -13.97 14.49
C ALA A 271 8.58 -12.52 14.94
N SER A 272 9.68 -11.88 15.31
CA SER A 272 9.70 -10.44 15.67
C SER A 272 9.41 -9.57 14.47
N ILE A 273 8.64 -8.49 14.68
CA ILE A 273 8.35 -7.50 13.65
C ILE A 273 9.32 -6.32 13.77
N TRP A 274 10.04 -6.05 12.70
CA TRP A 274 10.96 -4.93 12.56
C TRP A 274 10.31 -3.80 11.77
N HIS A 275 10.64 -2.56 12.09
CA HIS A 275 10.16 -1.41 11.33
C HIS A 275 11.18 -1.04 10.24
N GLY A 276 10.74 -1.05 8.99
CA GLY A 276 11.57 -0.74 7.82
C GLY A 276 11.20 -1.54 6.59
N THR A 277 12.08 -1.50 5.59
CA THR A 277 11.97 -2.23 4.33
C THR A 277 13.14 -3.19 4.19
N PRO A 278 12.89 -4.49 4.01
CA PRO A 278 13.97 -5.42 3.72
C PRO A 278 14.52 -5.19 2.31
N SER A 279 15.81 -5.34 2.16
CA SER A 279 16.54 -5.25 0.86
C SER A 279 16.26 -6.45 -0.04
#